data_8c1499879cf3d84378bc9a52e8d7128b
#
_entry.id   8c1499879cf3d84378bc9a52e8d7128b
#
_cell.length_a   1.000
_cell.length_b   1.000
_cell.length_c   1.000
_cell.angle_alpha   90.00
_cell.angle_beta   90.00
_cell.angle_gamma   90.00
#
_symmetry.space_group_name_H-M   'P 1'
#
loop_
_entity.id
_entity.type
_entity.pdbx_description
1 polymer ?
#
loop_
_entity_poly.entity_id
_entity_poly.type
_entity_poly.pdbx_seq_one_letter_code
_entity_poly.pdbx_strand_id
1 'polypeptide(L)'
;MVIVDRLTKYVHFIGLSHPFFIAKVAGLFAQNVLKLHGMPTSIVFDRDLVFTAKFWAELFKLQGVELAMSPAYHPQTVGQTKVVNKCLEQYLRSFSADRPTEWSEWLCLAEYWFNTNYHSATKITPYEAVYGFPPPRLMDYIPRTTQVADVDSLLQSRQ
;
A
#
# COMPACT_ATOMS: atom_id res chain seq x y z
N MET A 1 -5.18 -5.90 -3.16
CA MET A 1 -5.97 -4.79 -2.57
C MET A 1 -5.14 -3.53 -2.64
N VAL A 2 -5.70 -2.44 -3.11
CA VAL A 2 -5.04 -1.12 -3.17
C VAL A 2 -5.77 -0.18 -2.23
N ILE A 3 -5.03 0.49 -1.36
CA ILE A 3 -5.54 1.46 -0.39
C ILE A 3 -4.81 2.77 -0.64
N VAL A 4 -5.56 3.88 -0.65
CA VAL A 4 -5.00 5.21 -0.90
C VAL A 4 -5.50 6.16 0.18
N ASP A 5 -4.60 6.82 0.88
CA ASP A 5 -4.96 7.94 1.73
C ASP A 5 -5.32 9.15 0.86
N ARG A 6 -6.49 9.72 1.11
CA ARG A 6 -7.02 10.81 0.29
C ARG A 6 -6.24 12.11 0.44
N LEU A 7 -5.66 12.35 1.60
CA LEU A 7 -4.95 13.59 1.92
C LEU A 7 -3.50 13.50 1.42
N THR A 8 -2.75 12.55 1.93
CA THR A 8 -1.30 12.43 1.69
C THR A 8 -0.96 11.74 0.37
N LYS A 9 -1.93 11.05 -0.24
CA LYS A 9 -1.75 10.18 -1.42
C LYS A 9 -0.88 8.95 -1.15
N TYR A 10 -0.58 8.67 0.12
CA TYR A 10 0.12 7.46 0.52
C TYR A 10 -0.67 6.21 0.13
N VAL A 11 0.00 5.21 -0.38
CA VAL A 11 -0.64 3.98 -0.85
C VAL A 11 -0.15 2.76 -0.09
N HIS A 12 -1.02 1.74 -0.01
CA HIS A 12 -0.63 0.39 0.37
C HIS A 12 -1.05 -0.60 -0.72
N PHE A 13 -0.12 -1.44 -1.13
CA PHE A 13 -0.33 -2.52 -2.11
C PHE A 13 -0.28 -3.87 -1.43
N ILE A 14 -1.43 -4.49 -1.22
CA ILE A 14 -1.55 -5.73 -0.46
C ILE A 14 -2.03 -6.86 -1.37
N GLY A 15 -1.24 -7.93 -1.48
CA GLY A 15 -1.62 -9.13 -2.20
C GLY A 15 -2.80 -9.83 -1.53
N LEU A 16 -3.78 -10.25 -2.32
CA LEU A 16 -4.91 -11.06 -1.89
C LEU A 16 -4.91 -12.38 -2.65
N SER A 17 -4.78 -13.49 -1.94
CA SER A 17 -4.96 -14.81 -2.54
C SER A 17 -6.46 -15.15 -2.65
N HIS A 18 -6.89 -15.61 -3.80
CA HIS A 18 -8.26 -16.06 -4.03
C HIS A 18 -8.45 -17.53 -3.59
N PRO A 19 -9.59 -17.92 -2.99
CA PRO A 19 -10.69 -17.07 -2.54
C PRO A 19 -10.33 -16.28 -1.27
N PHE A 20 -10.86 -15.05 -1.16
CA PHE A 20 -10.67 -14.24 0.03
C PHE A 20 -12.01 -13.96 0.72
N PHE A 21 -11.99 -13.95 2.05
CA PHE A 21 -13.11 -13.63 2.91
C PHE A 21 -12.93 -12.23 3.52
N ILE A 22 -14.03 -11.60 3.87
CA ILE A 22 -14.03 -10.24 4.43
C ILE A 22 -13.18 -10.15 5.70
N ALA A 23 -13.23 -11.16 6.58
CA ALA A 23 -12.39 -11.24 7.78
C ALA A 23 -10.89 -11.21 7.45
N LYS A 24 -10.46 -11.88 6.37
CA LYS A 24 -9.07 -11.84 5.90
C LYS A 24 -8.69 -10.44 5.40
N VAL A 25 -9.60 -9.79 4.66
CA VAL A 25 -9.38 -8.41 4.18
C VAL A 25 -9.25 -7.44 5.35
N ALA A 26 -10.14 -7.53 6.36
CA ALA A 26 -10.07 -6.72 7.57
C ALA A 26 -8.78 -6.97 8.37
N GLY A 27 -8.37 -8.23 8.51
CA GLY A 27 -7.10 -8.59 9.16
C GLY A 27 -5.88 -8.00 8.46
N LEU A 28 -5.82 -8.08 7.13
CA LEU A 28 -4.75 -7.49 6.34
C LEU A 28 -4.75 -5.96 6.41
N PHE A 29 -5.93 -5.34 6.43
CA PHE A 29 -6.06 -3.91 6.64
C PHE A 29 -5.51 -3.51 8.02
N ALA A 30 -5.87 -4.23 9.08
CA ALA A 30 -5.38 -3.98 10.42
C ALA A 30 -3.84 -4.11 10.51
N GLN A 31 -3.28 -5.14 9.89
CA GLN A 31 -1.84 -5.41 9.91
C GLN A 31 -1.01 -4.38 9.14
N ASN A 32 -1.52 -3.85 8.03
CA ASN A 32 -0.74 -3.00 7.13
C ASN A 32 -1.08 -1.52 7.24
N VAL A 33 -2.31 -1.18 7.62
CA VAL A 33 -2.78 0.22 7.65
C VAL A 33 -3.03 0.68 9.08
N LEU A 34 -3.89 -0.05 9.81
CA LEU A 34 -4.32 0.37 11.14
C LEU A 34 -3.15 0.53 12.12
N LYS A 35 -2.21 -0.41 12.13
CA LYS A 35 -1.04 -0.36 13.01
C LYS A 35 -0.10 0.82 12.73
N LEU A 36 -0.10 1.34 11.50
CA LEU A 36 0.78 2.45 11.08
C LEU A 36 0.11 3.81 11.20
N HIS A 37 -1.17 3.88 10.88
CA HIS A 37 -1.90 5.14 10.70
C HIS A 37 -3.06 5.32 11.69
N GLY A 38 -3.35 4.32 12.51
CA GLY A 38 -4.50 4.33 13.40
C GLY A 38 -5.83 4.10 12.68
N MET A 39 -6.95 4.31 13.40
CA MET A 39 -8.29 4.07 12.88
C MET A 39 -8.70 5.20 11.93
N PRO A 40 -9.08 4.89 10.69
CA PRO A 40 -9.54 5.91 9.77
C PRO A 40 -10.92 6.44 10.17
N THR A 41 -11.17 7.71 9.93
CA THR A 41 -12.49 8.34 10.15
C THR A 41 -13.52 7.87 9.13
N SER A 42 -13.08 7.50 7.93
CA SER A 42 -13.93 6.99 6.86
C SER A 42 -13.12 6.16 5.87
N ILE A 43 -13.76 5.15 5.27
CA ILE A 43 -13.20 4.38 4.16
C ILE A 43 -14.23 4.36 3.03
N VAL A 44 -13.75 4.62 1.80
CA VAL A 44 -14.55 4.50 0.58
C VAL A 44 -14.16 3.23 -0.15
N PHE A 45 -15.13 2.37 -0.43
CA PHE A 45 -14.93 1.11 -1.14
C PHE A 45 -15.49 1.18 -2.56
N ASP A 46 -14.84 0.49 -3.47
CA ASP A 46 -15.36 0.12 -4.79
C ASP A 46 -16.16 -1.19 -4.71
N ARG A 47 -17.01 -1.30 -3.69
CA ARG A 47 -17.81 -2.49 -3.38
C ARG A 47 -19.20 -2.08 -2.88
N ASP A 48 -20.09 -3.07 -2.82
CA ASP A 48 -21.45 -2.86 -2.34
C ASP A 48 -21.52 -2.54 -0.83
N LEU A 49 -22.67 -2.06 -0.39
CA LEU A 49 -22.94 -1.70 1.00
C LEU A 49 -22.82 -2.88 1.96
N VAL A 50 -23.18 -4.08 1.51
CA VAL A 50 -23.12 -5.30 2.34
C VAL A 50 -21.67 -5.66 2.66
N PHE A 51 -20.80 -5.56 1.64
CA PHE A 51 -19.36 -5.74 1.86
C PHE A 51 -18.81 -4.72 2.84
N THR A 52 -19.15 -3.45 2.65
CA THR A 52 -18.69 -2.34 3.49
C THR A 52 -19.11 -2.54 4.95
N ALA A 53 -20.38 -2.87 5.20
CA ALA A 53 -20.89 -3.10 6.55
C ALA A 53 -20.19 -4.30 7.24
N LYS A 54 -20.04 -5.41 6.53
CA LYS A 54 -19.34 -6.60 7.04
C LYS A 54 -17.86 -6.33 7.29
N PHE A 55 -17.19 -5.57 6.43
CA PHE A 55 -15.79 -5.17 6.64
C PHE A 55 -15.62 -4.39 7.94
N TRP A 56 -16.47 -3.38 8.17
CA TRP A 56 -16.42 -2.60 9.39
C TRP A 56 -16.70 -3.46 10.63
N ALA A 57 -17.69 -4.34 10.58
CA ALA A 57 -17.99 -5.24 11.68
C ALA A 57 -16.79 -6.12 12.05
N GLU A 58 -16.11 -6.71 11.07
CA GLU A 58 -14.91 -7.52 11.32
C GLU A 58 -13.75 -6.67 11.84
N LEU A 59 -13.57 -5.44 11.34
CA LEU A 59 -12.51 -4.54 11.81
C LEU A 59 -12.70 -4.13 13.27
N PHE A 60 -13.92 -3.78 13.67
CA PHE A 60 -14.24 -3.46 15.08
C PHE A 60 -14.12 -4.66 16.00
N LYS A 61 -14.54 -5.85 15.55
CA LYS A 61 -14.36 -7.09 16.28
C LYS A 61 -12.88 -7.37 16.60
N LEU A 62 -11.96 -7.10 15.66
CA LEU A 62 -10.53 -7.23 15.88
C LEU A 62 -9.99 -6.29 16.97
N GLN A 63 -10.68 -5.18 17.22
CA GLN A 63 -10.31 -4.23 18.27
C GLN A 63 -10.98 -4.51 19.63
N GLY A 64 -11.80 -5.56 19.72
CA GLY A 64 -12.58 -5.86 20.94
C GLY A 64 -13.69 -4.85 21.23
N VAL A 65 -14.11 -4.06 20.23
CA VAL A 65 -15.17 -3.05 20.33
C VAL A 65 -16.41 -3.55 19.62
N GLU A 66 -17.55 -3.56 20.31
CA GLU A 66 -18.85 -3.83 19.67
C GLU A 66 -19.32 -2.60 18.89
N LEU A 67 -19.83 -2.83 17.69
CA LEU A 67 -20.28 -1.79 16.77
C LEU A 67 -21.58 -1.16 17.29
N ALA A 68 -21.49 -0.02 17.95
CA ALA A 68 -22.66 0.75 18.40
C ALA A 68 -23.19 1.75 17.36
N MET A 69 -22.48 1.96 16.23
CA MET A 69 -22.83 2.99 15.24
C MET A 69 -22.78 2.47 13.81
N SER A 70 -23.75 2.86 13.01
CA SER A 70 -23.72 2.67 11.55
C SER A 70 -22.65 3.57 10.94
N PRO A 71 -21.65 3.03 10.22
CA PRO A 71 -20.64 3.85 9.56
C PRO A 71 -21.30 4.77 8.53
N ALA A 72 -20.97 6.06 8.58
CA ALA A 72 -21.46 7.03 7.60
C ALA A 72 -20.94 6.66 6.19
N TYR A 73 -21.88 6.31 5.32
CA TYR A 73 -21.60 6.01 3.92
C TYR A 73 -21.47 7.31 3.12
N HIS A 74 -20.30 7.58 2.59
CA HIS A 74 -20.10 8.62 1.61
C HIS A 74 -19.65 8.01 0.27
N PRO A 75 -20.52 7.98 -0.75
CA PRO A 75 -20.14 7.56 -2.09
C PRO A 75 -19.33 8.68 -2.75
N GLN A 76 -18.06 8.81 -2.42
CA GLN A 76 -17.21 9.78 -3.10
C GLN A 76 -15.96 9.14 -3.68
N THR A 77 -16.00 9.09 -5.01
CA THR A 77 -14.90 9.21 -5.97
C THR A 77 -13.82 8.12 -5.92
N VAL A 78 -14.12 7.02 -6.54
CA VAL A 78 -13.20 5.92 -6.96
C VAL A 78 -12.08 6.39 -7.92
N GLY A 79 -12.06 7.69 -8.30
CA GLY A 79 -11.11 8.21 -9.28
C GLY A 79 -9.64 8.06 -8.91
N GLN A 80 -9.28 8.32 -7.65
CA GLN A 80 -7.89 8.25 -7.20
C GLN A 80 -7.35 6.81 -7.24
N THR A 81 -8.13 5.85 -6.75
CA THR A 81 -7.75 4.44 -6.76
C THR A 81 -7.57 3.90 -8.17
N LYS A 82 -8.38 4.36 -9.14
CA LYS A 82 -8.23 3.97 -10.56
C LYS A 82 -6.90 4.44 -11.15
N VAL A 83 -6.48 5.67 -10.83
CA VAL A 83 -5.18 6.20 -11.29
C VAL A 83 -4.04 5.39 -10.68
N VAL A 84 -4.08 5.15 -9.38
CA VAL A 84 -3.08 4.36 -8.67
C VAL A 84 -2.99 2.93 -9.21
N ASN A 85 -4.14 2.29 -9.50
CA ASN A 85 -4.18 0.96 -10.11
C ASN A 85 -3.47 0.93 -11.47
N LYS A 86 -3.69 1.95 -12.33
CA LYS A 86 -2.98 2.05 -13.61
C LYS A 86 -1.47 2.18 -13.44
N CYS A 87 -1.03 3.01 -12.48
CA CYS A 87 0.40 3.15 -12.15
C CYS A 87 0.99 1.82 -11.67
N LEU A 88 0.28 1.12 -10.78
CA LEU A 88 0.70 -0.19 -10.28
C LEU A 88 0.79 -1.22 -11.41
N GLU A 89 -0.23 -1.31 -12.27
CA GLU A 89 -0.21 -2.22 -13.43
C GLU A 89 0.97 -1.94 -14.35
N GLN A 90 1.25 -0.68 -14.62
CA GLN A 90 2.37 -0.28 -15.47
C GLN A 90 3.71 -0.66 -14.83
N TYR A 91 3.88 -0.40 -13.53
CA TYR A 91 5.06 -0.80 -12.78
C TYR A 91 5.26 -2.33 -12.83
N LEU A 92 4.22 -3.09 -12.50
CA LEU A 92 4.30 -4.55 -12.48
C LEU A 92 4.61 -5.12 -13.86
N ARG A 93 4.02 -4.58 -14.93
CA ARG A 93 4.33 -5.01 -16.31
C ARG A 93 5.81 -4.79 -16.67
N SER A 94 6.40 -3.70 -16.18
CA SER A 94 7.81 -3.39 -16.47
C SER A 94 8.78 -4.30 -15.71
N PHE A 95 8.44 -4.72 -14.48
CA PHE A 95 9.35 -5.48 -13.62
C PHE A 95 9.06 -6.98 -13.55
N SER A 96 7.82 -7.43 -13.84
CA SER A 96 7.46 -8.86 -13.84
C SER A 96 7.29 -9.45 -15.24
N ALA A 97 7.75 -8.75 -16.29
CA ALA A 97 7.58 -9.16 -17.69
C ALA A 97 8.06 -10.60 -17.95
N ASP A 98 9.22 -10.96 -17.40
CA ASP A 98 9.84 -12.28 -17.58
C ASP A 98 9.23 -13.36 -16.67
N ARG A 99 8.56 -12.96 -15.59
CA ARG A 99 7.98 -13.85 -14.58
C ARG A 99 6.62 -13.35 -14.10
N PRO A 100 5.59 -13.40 -14.95
CA PRO A 100 4.29 -12.81 -14.63
C PRO A 100 3.58 -13.44 -13.42
N THR A 101 3.93 -14.67 -13.04
CA THR A 101 3.37 -15.33 -11.84
C THR A 101 3.93 -14.81 -10.52
N GLU A 102 5.08 -14.16 -10.52
CA GLU A 102 5.79 -13.63 -9.34
C GLU A 102 5.44 -12.15 -9.05
N TRP A 103 4.44 -11.59 -9.74
CA TRP A 103 4.06 -10.18 -9.60
C TRP A 103 3.85 -9.72 -8.15
N SER A 104 3.41 -10.62 -7.27
CA SER A 104 3.14 -10.31 -5.86
C SER A 104 4.40 -9.96 -5.05
N GLU A 105 5.57 -10.46 -5.46
CA GLU A 105 6.86 -10.17 -4.83
C GLU A 105 7.31 -8.74 -5.07
N TRP A 106 6.83 -8.14 -6.17
CA TRP A 106 7.14 -6.75 -6.54
C TRP A 106 6.27 -5.71 -5.85
N LEU A 107 5.20 -6.13 -5.13
CA LEU A 107 4.26 -5.18 -4.52
C LEU A 107 4.93 -4.26 -3.49
N CYS A 108 5.83 -4.77 -2.66
CA CYS A 108 6.52 -3.95 -1.66
C CYS A 108 7.42 -2.91 -2.31
N LEU A 109 8.10 -3.25 -3.40
CA LEU A 109 8.94 -2.30 -4.14
C LEU A 109 8.10 -1.29 -4.92
N ALA A 110 6.96 -1.72 -5.49
CA ALA A 110 6.00 -0.82 -6.13
C ALA A 110 5.42 0.19 -5.14
N GLU A 111 5.08 -0.27 -3.91
CA GLU A 111 4.60 0.60 -2.82
C GLU A 111 5.68 1.61 -2.42
N TYR A 112 6.90 1.15 -2.19
CA TYR A 112 8.03 2.02 -1.89
C TYR A 112 8.25 3.05 -3.00
N TRP A 113 8.35 2.59 -4.25
CA TRP A 113 8.52 3.46 -5.41
C TRP A 113 7.43 4.53 -5.50
N PHE A 114 6.15 4.15 -5.38
CA PHE A 114 5.03 5.10 -5.46
C PHE A 114 5.10 6.15 -4.35
N ASN A 115 5.33 5.71 -3.10
CA ASN A 115 5.30 6.58 -1.93
C ASN A 115 6.52 7.52 -1.84
N THR A 116 7.63 7.17 -2.49
CA THR A 116 8.86 7.98 -2.48
C THR A 116 9.02 8.88 -3.70
N ASN A 117 8.15 8.77 -4.69
CA ASN A 117 8.16 9.65 -5.85
C ASN A 117 7.34 10.92 -5.61
N TYR A 118 7.77 12.01 -6.25
CA TYR A 118 7.08 13.29 -6.19
C TYR A 118 5.65 13.19 -6.74
N HIS A 119 4.69 13.73 -6.00
CA HIS A 119 3.30 13.74 -6.40
C HIS A 119 2.83 15.14 -6.75
N SER A 120 2.38 15.34 -8.01
CA SER A 120 2.06 16.66 -8.57
C SER A 120 0.94 17.41 -7.82
N ALA A 121 -0.03 16.68 -7.23
CA ALA A 121 -1.13 17.30 -6.51
C ALA A 121 -0.75 17.77 -5.10
N THR A 122 0.15 17.07 -4.40
CA THR A 122 0.60 17.43 -3.05
C THR A 122 1.86 18.28 -3.06
N LYS A 123 2.59 18.32 -4.19
CA LYS A 123 3.89 18.99 -4.37
C LYS A 123 5.03 18.45 -3.48
N ILE A 124 4.83 17.31 -2.88
CA ILE A 124 5.80 16.56 -2.08
C ILE A 124 5.59 15.06 -2.34
N THR A 125 6.46 14.21 -1.80
CA THR A 125 6.25 12.77 -1.86
C THR A 125 5.14 12.35 -0.89
N PRO A 126 4.37 11.29 -1.18
CA PRO A 126 3.42 10.74 -0.20
C PRO A 126 4.09 10.34 1.12
N TYR A 127 5.31 9.85 1.07
CA TYR A 127 6.11 9.54 2.26
C TYR A 127 6.33 10.79 3.13
N GLU A 128 6.80 11.87 2.52
CA GLU A 128 7.03 13.14 3.22
C GLU A 128 5.75 13.74 3.78
N ALA A 129 4.62 13.58 3.06
CA ALA A 129 3.31 14.03 3.54
C ALA A 129 2.83 13.29 4.79
N VAL A 130 3.23 12.01 4.98
CA VAL A 130 2.88 11.21 6.16
C VAL A 130 3.86 11.43 7.32
N TYR A 131 5.16 11.40 7.03
CA TYR A 131 6.20 11.36 8.07
C TYR A 131 6.83 12.71 8.37
N GLY A 132 6.59 13.75 7.55
CA GLY A 132 7.10 15.10 7.77
C GLY A 132 8.56 15.31 7.36
N PHE A 133 9.23 14.30 6.80
CA PHE A 133 10.60 14.37 6.31
C PHE A 133 10.76 13.58 5.01
N PRO A 134 11.74 13.94 4.16
CA PRO A 134 11.94 13.25 2.89
C PRO A 134 12.30 11.77 3.10
N PRO A 135 11.94 10.89 2.15
CA PRO A 135 12.25 9.47 2.26
C PRO A 135 13.77 9.27 2.32
N PRO A 136 14.24 8.30 3.12
CA PRO A 136 15.65 7.98 3.16
C PRO A 136 16.11 7.53 1.77
N ARG A 137 17.16 8.15 1.28
CA ARG A 137 17.78 7.74 0.02
C ARG A 137 18.57 6.46 0.27
N LEU A 138 18.43 5.50 -0.63
CA LEU A 138 19.39 4.41 -0.69
C LEU A 138 20.74 5.06 -1.00
N MET A 139 21.71 4.90 -0.12
CA MET A 139 23.06 5.36 -0.39
C MET A 139 23.61 4.56 -1.57
N ASP A 140 24.28 5.25 -2.50
CA ASP A 140 24.98 4.59 -3.58
C ASP A 140 26.01 3.63 -2.96
N TYR A 141 25.94 2.39 -3.39
CA TYR A 141 26.89 1.38 -2.89
C TYR A 141 28.29 1.71 -3.43
N ILE A 142 29.26 1.87 -2.52
CA ILE A 142 30.67 1.99 -2.91
C ILE A 142 31.23 0.57 -3.04
N PRO A 143 31.60 0.11 -4.25
CA PRO A 143 32.16 -1.21 -4.45
C PRO A 143 33.36 -1.47 -3.54
N ARG A 144 33.50 -2.71 -3.05
CA ARG A 144 34.56 -3.17 -2.16
C ARG A 144 34.54 -2.60 -0.74
N THR A 145 33.41 -2.08 -0.28
CA THR A 145 33.24 -1.68 1.13
C THR A 145 32.85 -2.84 2.04
N THR A 146 32.32 -3.93 1.47
CA THR A 146 32.00 -5.15 2.22
C THR A 146 33.15 -6.17 2.12
N GLN A 147 33.39 -6.88 3.23
CA GLN A 147 34.37 -7.96 3.26
C GLN A 147 33.86 -9.30 2.67
N VAL A 148 32.55 -9.35 2.33
CA VAL A 148 31.88 -10.55 1.80
C VAL A 148 31.65 -10.36 0.31
N ALA A 149 32.38 -11.12 -0.52
CA ALA A 149 32.35 -11.00 -1.98
C ALA A 149 30.95 -11.20 -2.58
N ASP A 150 30.13 -12.11 -2.03
CA ASP A 150 28.77 -12.37 -2.50
C ASP A 150 27.84 -11.19 -2.26
N VAL A 151 28.02 -10.49 -1.14
CA VAL A 151 27.26 -9.27 -0.82
C VAL A 151 27.67 -8.12 -1.74
N ASP A 152 28.98 -8.00 -2.01
CA ASP A 152 29.52 -6.99 -2.93
C ASP A 152 28.92 -7.15 -4.35
N SER A 153 28.94 -8.38 -4.89
CA SER A 153 28.38 -8.66 -6.21
C SER A 153 26.87 -8.42 -6.27
N LEU A 154 26.14 -8.75 -5.23
CA LEU A 154 24.69 -8.56 -5.15
C LEU A 154 24.32 -7.07 -5.05
N LEU A 155 25.11 -6.26 -4.35
CA LEU A 155 24.90 -4.83 -4.25
C LEU A 155 25.29 -4.08 -5.52
N GLN A 156 26.34 -4.52 -6.23
CA GLN A 156 26.73 -3.98 -7.54
C GLN A 156 25.67 -4.25 -8.61
N SER A 157 24.99 -5.40 -8.57
CA SER A 157 23.95 -5.75 -9.53
C SER A 157 22.65 -4.94 -9.37
N ARG A 158 22.52 -4.14 -8.31
CA ARG A 158 21.34 -3.30 -8.01
C ARG A 158 21.54 -1.83 -8.33
N GLN A 159 22.70 -1.43 -8.80
CA GLN A 159 22.97 -0.09 -9.35
C GLN A 159 22.56 -0.02 -10.83
#